data_e982b75c600547564bf0f8685365c47f
#
_entry.id   e982b75c600547564bf0f8685365c47f
#
_cell.length_a   1.000
_cell.length_b   1.000
_cell.length_c   1.000
_cell.angle_alpha   90.00
_cell.angle_beta   90.00
_cell.angle_gamma   90.00
#
_symmetry.space_group_name_H-M   'P 1'
#
loop_
_entity.id
_entity.type
_entity.pdbx_description
1 polymer ?
#
loop_
_entity_poly.entity_id
_entity_poly.type
_entity_poly.pdbx_seq_one_letter_code
_entity_poly.pdbx_strand_id
1 'polypeptide(L)'
;MQFMIRTQAGATSSLARLAMLLAVFACASCGPQVIEGRPPFIGISDMSLLDDTLSVNFRISNQNGVPMNIEAIDIEVTIDSARLAGENRPLKLTIDANSAEEVHVEQLPEAFTRDLLASLENREVNSLPFFLKGSVQTLEDGRLRFEQKGHLYPVPGKPGFFRSAVTQAEELRREERL
;
A
#
# COMPACT_ATOMS: atom_id res chain seq x y z
N MET A 1 -53.54 -10.19 66.08
CA MET A 1 -53.72 -9.97 64.65
C MET A 1 -52.33 -9.75 64.07
N GLN A 2 -51.65 -10.82 63.57
CA GLN A 2 -50.28 -10.76 63.04
C GLN A 2 -50.35 -10.83 61.51
N PHE A 3 -49.89 -9.75 60.85
CA PHE A 3 -49.77 -9.71 59.38
C PHE A 3 -48.42 -10.33 58.98
N MET A 4 -48.49 -11.46 58.28
CA MET A 4 -47.33 -12.07 57.60
C MET A 4 -47.06 -11.32 56.28
N ILE A 5 -45.93 -10.63 56.22
CA ILE A 5 -45.40 -10.07 54.95
C ILE A 5 -44.55 -11.17 54.35
N ARG A 6 -45.04 -11.78 53.23
CA ARG A 6 -44.24 -12.68 52.38
C ARG A 6 -43.40 -11.85 51.42
N THR A 7 -42.10 -11.82 51.62
CA THR A 7 -41.11 -11.25 50.70
C THR A 7 -40.94 -12.19 49.47
N GLN A 8 -41.41 -11.74 48.32
CA GLN A 8 -41.09 -12.32 47.03
C GLN A 8 -39.75 -11.76 46.57
N ALA A 9 -38.65 -12.38 46.94
CA ALA A 9 -37.31 -12.06 46.53
C ALA A 9 -36.65 -13.28 45.87
N GLY A 10 -36.96 -13.54 44.62
CA GLY A 10 -36.34 -14.71 43.92
C GLY A 10 -36.27 -14.67 42.40
N ALA A 11 -37.14 -13.90 41.73
CA ALA A 11 -37.24 -14.00 40.27
C ALA A 11 -36.41 -12.97 39.50
N THR A 12 -36.06 -11.86 40.10
CA THR A 12 -35.34 -10.74 39.42
C THR A 12 -33.84 -11.02 39.27
N SER A 13 -33.25 -11.86 40.14
CA SER A 13 -31.81 -12.13 40.10
C SER A 13 -31.40 -13.04 38.93
N SER A 14 -32.27 -13.95 38.49
CA SER A 14 -31.99 -14.88 37.39
C SER A 14 -32.05 -14.20 36.04
N LEU A 15 -33.01 -13.29 35.81
CA LEU A 15 -33.12 -12.49 34.60
C LEU A 15 -31.97 -11.49 34.44
N ALA A 16 -31.52 -10.87 35.52
CA ALA A 16 -30.36 -9.98 35.50
C ALA A 16 -29.05 -10.72 35.17
N ARG A 17 -28.88 -11.92 35.69
CA ARG A 17 -27.70 -12.79 35.38
C ARG A 17 -27.72 -13.24 33.92
N LEU A 18 -28.88 -13.62 33.40
CA LEU A 18 -29.02 -14.01 31.97
C LEU A 18 -28.76 -12.83 31.02
N ALA A 19 -29.25 -11.63 31.35
CA ALA A 19 -29.00 -10.44 30.60
C ALA A 19 -27.50 -10.04 30.61
N MET A 20 -26.83 -10.20 31.72
CA MET A 20 -25.40 -9.90 31.84
C MET A 20 -24.53 -10.90 31.04
N LEU A 21 -24.91 -12.20 31.05
CA LEU A 21 -24.25 -13.22 30.22
C LEU A 21 -24.44 -12.94 28.72
N LEU A 22 -25.65 -12.56 28.26
CA LEU A 22 -25.91 -12.19 26.88
C LEU A 22 -25.14 -10.95 26.45
N ALA A 23 -24.98 -9.95 27.32
CA ALA A 23 -24.18 -8.75 27.03
C ALA A 23 -22.68 -9.05 26.85
N VAL A 24 -22.13 -9.99 27.65
CA VAL A 24 -20.73 -10.41 27.52
C VAL A 24 -20.51 -11.16 26.20
N PHE A 25 -21.44 -12.01 25.78
CA PHE A 25 -21.36 -12.70 24.47
C PHE A 25 -21.48 -11.75 23.27
N ALA A 26 -22.27 -10.68 23.37
CA ALA A 26 -22.39 -9.69 22.30
C ALA A 26 -21.10 -8.86 22.09
N CYS A 27 -20.31 -8.63 23.13
CA CYS A 27 -19.02 -7.92 23.03
C CYS A 27 -17.89 -8.80 22.45
N ALA A 28 -18.00 -10.12 22.51
CA ALA A 28 -16.98 -11.05 22.02
C ALA A 28 -17.00 -11.25 20.50
N SER A 29 -18.05 -10.82 19.79
CA SER A 29 -18.18 -11.00 18.33
C SER A 29 -17.60 -9.87 17.49
N CYS A 30 -17.09 -8.79 18.08
CA CYS A 30 -16.37 -7.73 17.39
C CYS A 30 -14.87 -8.00 17.33
N GLY A 31 -14.46 -9.10 16.68
CA GLY A 31 -13.07 -9.30 16.29
C GLY A 31 -12.68 -8.34 15.14
N PRO A 32 -11.41 -7.91 15.06
CA PRO A 32 -10.96 -7.13 13.91
C PRO A 32 -11.17 -7.97 12.64
N GLN A 33 -11.83 -7.38 11.63
CA GLN A 33 -11.95 -8.03 10.33
C GLN A 33 -10.56 -8.08 9.70
N VAL A 34 -10.06 -9.28 9.42
CA VAL A 34 -8.84 -9.48 8.67
C VAL A 34 -9.15 -9.18 7.19
N ILE A 35 -8.50 -8.16 6.65
CA ILE A 35 -8.63 -7.80 5.24
C ILE A 35 -7.67 -8.69 4.46
N GLU A 36 -8.17 -9.34 3.42
CA GLU A 36 -7.44 -10.22 2.51
C GLU A 36 -7.72 -9.86 1.05
N GLY A 37 -6.86 -10.29 0.13
CA GLY A 37 -7.09 -10.16 -1.32
C GLY A 37 -6.96 -8.74 -1.87
N ARG A 38 -6.46 -7.77 -1.09
CA ARG A 38 -6.17 -6.43 -1.61
C ARG A 38 -4.87 -6.44 -2.40
N PRO A 39 -4.82 -5.79 -3.58
CA PRO A 39 -3.56 -5.54 -4.26
C PRO A 39 -2.59 -4.77 -3.33
N PRO A 40 -1.29 -5.06 -3.37
CA PRO A 40 -0.32 -4.27 -2.63
C PRO A 40 -0.30 -2.84 -3.17
N PHE A 41 -0.02 -1.89 -2.30
CA PHE A 41 0.33 -0.55 -2.74
C PHE A 41 1.80 -0.56 -3.17
N ILE A 42 2.07 -0.13 -4.41
CA ILE A 42 3.43 -0.08 -4.94
C ILE A 42 3.73 1.34 -5.37
N GLY A 43 4.82 1.90 -4.85
CA GLY A 43 5.27 3.25 -5.15
C GLY A 43 6.78 3.33 -5.29
N ILE A 44 7.25 4.43 -5.87
CA ILE A 44 8.69 4.74 -5.89
C ILE A 44 9.04 5.37 -4.55
N SER A 45 9.94 4.73 -3.77
CA SER A 45 10.43 5.29 -2.50
C SER A 45 11.52 6.32 -2.72
N ASP A 46 12.47 5.99 -3.57
CA ASP A 46 13.54 6.90 -4.00
C ASP A 46 14.06 6.52 -5.37
N MET A 47 14.78 7.47 -5.99
CA MET A 47 15.36 7.29 -7.31
C MET A 47 16.62 8.14 -7.44
N SER A 48 17.63 7.61 -8.12
CA SER A 48 18.84 8.36 -8.46
C SER A 48 19.34 8.06 -9.85
N LEU A 49 19.96 9.07 -10.48
CA LEU A 49 20.72 8.94 -11.72
C LEU A 49 22.16 9.38 -11.44
N LEU A 50 23.03 8.42 -11.28
CA LEU A 50 24.45 8.63 -10.99
C LEU A 50 25.29 7.83 -11.97
N ASP A 51 26.35 8.45 -12.50
CA ASP A 51 27.25 7.81 -13.47
C ASP A 51 26.52 7.08 -14.60
N ASP A 52 25.51 7.74 -15.18
CA ASP A 52 24.62 7.22 -16.23
C ASP A 52 23.76 6.00 -15.81
N THR A 53 23.80 5.59 -14.56
CA THR A 53 22.99 4.50 -14.04
C THR A 53 21.78 5.05 -13.30
N LEU A 54 20.60 4.62 -13.73
CA LEU A 54 19.34 4.90 -13.05
C LEU A 54 19.07 3.80 -12.03
N SER A 55 18.98 4.20 -10.78
CA SER A 55 18.62 3.34 -9.65
C SER A 55 17.25 3.74 -9.12
N VAL A 56 16.33 2.79 -9.02
CA VAL A 56 14.96 3.02 -8.53
C VAL A 56 14.63 2.01 -7.44
N ASN A 57 14.21 2.49 -6.29
CA ASN A 57 13.67 1.66 -5.22
C ASN A 57 12.14 1.71 -5.26
N PHE A 58 11.53 0.55 -5.43
CA PHE A 58 10.09 0.36 -5.35
C PHE A 58 9.71 -0.18 -3.97
N ARG A 59 8.86 0.54 -3.27
CA ARG A 59 8.28 0.10 -2.01
C ARG A 59 6.99 -0.65 -2.29
N ILE A 60 6.92 -1.90 -1.86
CA ILE A 60 5.72 -2.76 -1.96
C ILE A 60 5.14 -2.89 -0.56
N SER A 61 3.94 -2.36 -0.36
CA SER A 61 3.25 -2.37 0.94
C SER A 61 2.09 -3.36 0.91
N ASN A 62 2.14 -4.36 1.77
CA ASN A 62 1.04 -5.28 1.99
C ASN A 62 -0.03 -4.59 2.86
N GLN A 63 -1.21 -4.36 2.29
CA GLN A 63 -2.36 -3.73 2.97
C GLN A 63 -3.31 -4.77 3.58
N ASN A 64 -2.94 -6.05 3.53
CA ASN A 64 -3.73 -7.14 4.09
C ASN A 64 -3.32 -7.42 5.54
N GLY A 65 -4.25 -7.94 6.32
CA GLY A 65 -4.02 -8.38 7.70
C GLY A 65 -3.31 -9.74 7.80
N VAL A 66 -2.90 -10.32 6.66
CA VAL A 66 -2.17 -11.60 6.53
C VAL A 66 -0.89 -11.38 5.72
N PRO A 67 0.13 -12.21 5.89
CA PRO A 67 1.32 -12.18 5.03
C PRO A 67 0.98 -12.40 3.57
N MET A 68 1.73 -11.78 2.66
CA MET A 68 1.61 -11.90 1.21
C MET A 68 2.90 -12.52 0.65
N ASN A 69 2.78 -13.63 -0.09
CA ASN A 69 3.91 -14.29 -0.73
C ASN A 69 3.94 -13.95 -2.22
N ILE A 70 4.91 -13.14 -2.63
CA ILE A 70 5.08 -12.69 -4.02
C ILE A 70 6.04 -13.67 -4.72
N GLU A 71 5.59 -14.24 -5.85
CA GLU A 71 6.37 -15.17 -6.68
C GLU A 71 7.00 -14.50 -7.89
N ALA A 72 6.37 -13.44 -8.40
CA ALA A 72 6.89 -12.67 -9.53
C ALA A 72 6.38 -11.23 -9.49
N ILE A 73 7.15 -10.34 -10.11
CA ILE A 73 6.83 -8.92 -10.24
C ILE A 73 6.99 -8.49 -11.69
N ASP A 74 6.07 -7.63 -12.14
CA ASP A 74 6.08 -6.97 -13.44
C ASP A 74 5.75 -5.49 -13.19
N ILE A 75 6.74 -4.62 -13.28
CA ILE A 75 6.63 -3.18 -13.00
C ILE A 75 7.11 -2.40 -14.22
N GLU A 76 6.36 -1.38 -14.60
CA GLU A 76 6.73 -0.41 -15.61
C GLU A 76 6.44 1.01 -15.11
N VAL A 77 7.44 1.89 -15.23
CA VAL A 77 7.30 3.33 -14.98
C VAL A 77 7.55 4.08 -16.28
N THR A 78 6.65 4.99 -16.59
CA THR A 78 6.80 5.90 -17.75
C THR A 78 6.77 7.35 -17.31
N ILE A 79 7.52 8.21 -18.00
CA ILE A 79 7.49 9.67 -17.92
C ILE A 79 7.25 10.20 -19.32
N ASP A 80 6.25 11.06 -19.49
CA ASP A 80 5.91 11.64 -20.80
C ASP A 80 5.88 10.60 -21.94
N SER A 81 5.26 9.43 -21.66
CA SER A 81 5.17 8.27 -22.55
C SER A 81 6.49 7.54 -22.85
N ALA A 82 7.64 7.99 -22.32
CA ALA A 82 8.90 7.26 -22.41
C ALA A 82 9.07 6.33 -21.21
N ARG A 83 9.70 5.18 -21.44
CA ARG A 83 10.02 4.25 -20.35
C ARG A 83 11.11 4.83 -19.47
N LEU A 84 10.78 5.06 -18.20
CA LEU A 84 11.76 5.46 -17.19
C LEU A 84 12.46 4.25 -16.58
N ALA A 85 11.69 3.31 -16.07
CA ALA A 85 12.20 2.12 -15.39
C ALA A 85 11.24 0.94 -15.56
N GLY A 86 11.74 -0.28 -15.39
CA GLY A 86 10.88 -1.45 -15.37
C GLY A 86 11.63 -2.72 -15.03
N GLU A 87 10.92 -3.63 -14.39
CA GLU A 87 11.42 -4.93 -13.96
C GLU A 87 10.36 -5.99 -14.21
N ASN A 88 10.77 -7.11 -14.79
CA ASN A 88 9.92 -8.28 -14.97
C ASN A 88 10.75 -9.53 -14.63
N ARG A 89 10.55 -10.06 -13.43
CA ARG A 89 11.28 -11.24 -12.98
C ARG A 89 10.52 -12.07 -11.94
N PRO A 90 10.87 -13.35 -11.79
CA PRO A 90 10.53 -14.11 -10.60
C PRO A 90 11.11 -13.43 -9.35
N LEU A 91 10.31 -13.38 -8.29
CA LEU A 91 10.69 -12.76 -7.03
C LEU A 91 10.11 -13.61 -5.89
N LYS A 92 10.99 -14.17 -5.05
CA LYS A 92 10.55 -14.86 -3.84
C LYS A 92 10.63 -13.90 -2.67
N LEU A 93 9.52 -13.24 -2.37
CA LEU A 93 9.44 -12.22 -1.34
C LEU A 93 8.20 -12.45 -0.50
N THR A 94 8.37 -12.56 0.81
CA THR A 94 7.25 -12.56 1.78
C THR A 94 7.18 -11.20 2.45
N ILE A 95 6.03 -10.57 2.40
CA ILE A 95 5.75 -9.30 3.08
C ILE A 95 4.76 -9.58 4.19
N ASP A 96 5.16 -9.32 5.43
CA ASP A 96 4.31 -9.51 6.60
C ASP A 96 3.03 -8.66 6.55
N ALA A 97 2.04 -9.03 7.34
CA ALA A 97 0.78 -8.28 7.46
C ALA A 97 1.02 -6.80 7.79
N ASN A 98 0.40 -5.89 7.03
CA ASN A 98 0.52 -4.43 7.20
C ASN A 98 1.98 -3.92 7.17
N SER A 99 2.87 -4.63 6.48
CA SER A 99 4.29 -4.34 6.35
C SER A 99 4.65 -3.92 4.93
N ALA A 100 5.90 -3.51 4.71
CA ALA A 100 6.40 -3.15 3.39
C ALA A 100 7.84 -3.62 3.20
N GLU A 101 8.16 -3.96 1.95
CA GLU A 101 9.49 -4.34 1.52
C GLU A 101 9.91 -3.51 0.30
N GLU A 102 11.22 -3.41 0.05
CA GLU A 102 11.76 -2.66 -1.07
C GLU A 102 12.36 -3.59 -2.12
N VAL A 103 12.08 -3.26 -3.38
CA VAL A 103 12.66 -3.92 -4.55
C VAL A 103 13.51 -2.90 -5.30
N HIS A 104 14.78 -3.21 -5.41
CA HIS A 104 15.76 -2.38 -6.09
C HIS A 104 15.92 -2.79 -7.54
N VAL A 105 15.94 -1.79 -8.44
CA VAL A 105 16.12 -1.92 -9.88
C VAL A 105 17.20 -0.96 -10.35
N GLU A 106 18.21 -1.48 -11.05
CA GLU A 106 19.23 -0.67 -11.73
C GLU A 106 19.15 -0.89 -13.23
N GLN A 107 19.24 0.18 -13.99
CA GLN A 107 19.25 0.11 -15.44
C GLN A 107 19.93 1.32 -16.07
N LEU A 108 20.33 1.16 -17.33
CA LEU A 108 20.77 2.29 -18.16
C LEU A 108 19.52 2.94 -18.78
N PRO A 109 19.22 4.20 -18.46
CA PRO A 109 18.08 4.88 -19.05
C PRO A 109 18.34 5.23 -20.52
N GLU A 110 17.26 5.32 -21.30
CA GLU A 110 17.32 5.83 -22.67
C GLU A 110 17.78 7.30 -22.69
N ALA A 111 18.36 7.75 -23.79
CA ALA A 111 18.86 9.12 -23.93
C ALA A 111 17.76 10.16 -23.61
N PHE A 112 16.57 9.99 -24.18
CA PHE A 112 15.43 10.89 -23.92
C PHE A 112 15.03 10.94 -22.43
N THR A 113 15.05 9.82 -21.74
CA THR A 113 14.78 9.77 -20.29
C THR A 113 15.84 10.51 -19.48
N ARG A 114 17.13 10.40 -19.86
CA ARG A 114 18.21 11.17 -19.23
C ARG A 114 18.02 12.67 -19.43
N ASP A 115 17.66 13.10 -20.64
CA ASP A 115 17.43 14.52 -20.94
C ASP A 115 16.25 15.07 -20.11
N LEU A 116 15.17 14.32 -19.94
CA LEU A 116 14.04 14.70 -19.09
C LEU A 116 14.48 14.84 -17.62
N LEU A 117 15.24 13.89 -17.09
CA LEU A 117 15.73 13.96 -15.71
C LEU A 117 16.73 15.09 -15.51
N ALA A 118 17.58 15.38 -16.52
CA ALA A 118 18.48 16.52 -16.50
C ALA A 118 17.71 17.86 -16.50
N SER A 119 16.65 17.99 -17.30
CA SER A 119 15.79 19.17 -17.30
C SER A 119 15.11 19.41 -15.95
N LEU A 120 14.71 18.34 -15.26
CA LEU A 120 14.17 18.41 -13.91
C LEU A 120 15.22 18.84 -12.88
N GLU A 121 16.43 18.29 -12.97
CA GLU A 121 17.54 18.63 -12.09
C GLU A 121 17.97 20.10 -12.28
N ASN A 122 18.09 20.55 -13.51
CA ASN A 122 18.43 21.93 -13.89
C ASN A 122 17.30 22.93 -13.61
N ARG A 123 16.14 22.47 -13.11
CA ARG A 123 14.94 23.28 -12.85
C ARG A 123 14.35 23.97 -14.08
N GLU A 124 14.58 23.42 -15.25
CA GLU A 124 13.90 23.84 -16.49
C GLU A 124 12.41 23.48 -16.42
N VAL A 125 12.09 22.38 -15.71
CA VAL A 125 10.75 21.98 -15.30
C VAL A 125 10.71 21.78 -13.79
N ASN A 126 9.54 22.03 -13.17
CA ASN A 126 9.39 21.92 -11.70
C ASN A 126 9.11 20.49 -11.25
N SER A 127 8.51 19.68 -12.11
CA SER A 127 8.18 18.28 -11.84
C SER A 127 7.97 17.53 -13.15
N LEU A 128 8.11 16.22 -13.13
CA LEU A 128 7.79 15.34 -14.25
C LEU A 128 6.66 14.39 -13.85
N PRO A 129 5.54 14.37 -14.58
CA PRO A 129 4.47 13.41 -14.31
C PRO A 129 4.97 11.99 -14.63
N PHE A 130 4.68 11.02 -13.77
CA PHE A 130 4.94 9.62 -14.02
C PHE A 130 3.67 8.78 -13.94
N PHE A 131 3.69 7.68 -14.65
CA PHE A 131 2.71 6.62 -14.55
C PHE A 131 3.41 5.31 -14.24
N LEU A 132 3.05 4.71 -13.10
CA LEU A 132 3.51 3.42 -12.62
C LEU A 132 2.38 2.43 -12.79
N LYS A 133 2.64 1.31 -13.45
CA LYS A 133 1.69 0.21 -13.62
C LYS A 133 2.39 -1.13 -13.57
N GLY A 134 1.60 -2.17 -13.32
CA GLY A 134 2.15 -3.52 -13.34
C GLY A 134 1.26 -4.55 -12.68
N SER A 135 1.88 -5.63 -12.28
CA SER A 135 1.24 -6.70 -11.52
C SER A 135 2.23 -7.42 -10.63
N VAL A 136 1.74 -7.96 -9.54
CA VAL A 136 2.43 -8.97 -8.74
C VAL A 136 1.70 -10.29 -8.86
N GLN A 137 2.46 -11.38 -8.97
CA GLN A 137 1.94 -12.73 -8.86
C GLN A 137 2.12 -13.16 -7.40
N THR A 138 1.03 -13.43 -6.71
CA THR A 138 1.05 -13.95 -5.34
C THR A 138 0.65 -15.42 -5.32
N LEU A 139 1.08 -16.11 -4.27
CA LEU A 139 0.73 -17.52 -4.06
C LEU A 139 -0.75 -17.68 -3.71
N GLU A 140 -1.29 -16.74 -2.92
CA GLU A 140 -2.64 -16.80 -2.34
C GLU A 140 -3.71 -16.32 -3.33
N ASP A 141 -3.52 -15.13 -3.91
CA ASP A 141 -4.56 -14.42 -4.67
C ASP A 141 -4.29 -14.40 -6.18
N GLY A 142 -3.19 -15.03 -6.64
CA GLY A 142 -2.83 -15.04 -8.04
C GLY A 142 -2.28 -13.70 -8.52
N ARG A 143 -2.70 -13.25 -9.72
CA ARG A 143 -2.18 -12.03 -10.33
C ARG A 143 -2.97 -10.80 -9.92
N LEU A 144 -2.35 -9.94 -9.12
CA LEU A 144 -2.90 -8.67 -8.66
C LEU A 144 -2.29 -7.51 -9.47
N ARG A 145 -3.15 -6.69 -10.10
CA ARG A 145 -2.72 -5.53 -10.89
C ARG A 145 -2.74 -4.27 -10.05
N PHE A 146 -1.83 -3.35 -10.37
CA PHE A 146 -1.77 -2.03 -9.75
C PHE A 146 -1.47 -0.96 -10.80
N GLU A 147 -1.87 0.26 -10.49
CA GLU A 147 -1.51 1.46 -11.25
C GLU A 147 -1.46 2.67 -10.32
N GLN A 148 -0.57 3.60 -10.60
CA GLN A 148 -0.39 4.80 -9.82
C GLN A 148 0.09 5.95 -10.70
N LYS A 149 -0.37 7.16 -10.40
CA LYS A 149 0.10 8.40 -11.02
C LYS A 149 0.71 9.30 -9.97
N GLY A 150 1.71 10.05 -10.39
CA GLY A 150 2.37 10.99 -9.50
C GLY A 150 3.31 11.91 -10.26
N HIS A 151 4.13 12.62 -9.49
CA HIS A 151 5.13 13.52 -10.02
C HIS A 151 6.48 13.23 -9.38
N LEU A 152 7.54 13.34 -10.17
CA LEU A 152 8.93 13.33 -9.71
C LEU A 152 9.38 14.76 -9.47
N TYR A 153 10.16 14.94 -8.42
CA TYR A 153 10.76 16.21 -8.03
C TYR A 153 12.24 15.99 -7.73
N PRO A 154 13.13 16.97 -8.02
CA PRO A 154 14.51 16.86 -7.59
C PRO A 154 14.61 16.97 -6.08
N VAL A 155 15.57 16.29 -5.48
CA VAL A 155 15.85 16.38 -4.04
C VAL A 155 16.77 17.59 -3.79
N PRO A 156 16.33 18.62 -3.05
CA PRO A 156 17.14 19.80 -2.82
C PRO A 156 18.49 19.44 -2.17
N GLY A 157 19.59 19.96 -2.76
CA GLY A 157 20.94 19.75 -2.24
C GLY A 157 21.54 18.36 -2.50
N LYS A 158 20.87 17.51 -3.28
CA LYS A 158 21.37 16.19 -3.68
C LYS A 158 21.26 16.02 -5.21
N PRO A 159 22.26 16.49 -5.98
CA PRO A 159 22.26 16.32 -7.44
C PRO A 159 22.11 14.85 -7.82
N GLY A 160 21.35 14.58 -8.88
CA GLY A 160 21.07 13.23 -9.37
C GLY A 160 20.06 12.42 -8.53
N PHE A 161 19.49 13.01 -7.44
CA PHE A 161 18.46 12.33 -6.63
C PHE A 161 17.07 12.92 -6.85
N PHE A 162 16.09 12.06 -6.92
CA PHE A 162 14.70 12.40 -7.18
C PHE A 162 13.78 11.73 -6.15
N ARG A 163 12.69 12.40 -5.81
CA ARG A 163 11.62 11.88 -4.97
C ARG A 163 10.31 11.82 -5.73
N SER A 164 9.48 10.85 -5.43
CA SER A 164 8.13 10.79 -5.96
C SER A 164 7.12 11.43 -5.00
N ALA A 165 6.04 11.97 -5.57
CA ALA A 165 4.83 12.30 -4.82
C ALA A 165 3.63 11.78 -5.62
N VAL A 166 2.78 11.00 -4.95
CA VAL A 166 1.56 10.43 -5.54
C VAL A 166 0.48 11.49 -5.59
N THR A 167 -0.30 11.49 -6.65
CA THR A 167 -1.45 12.38 -6.75
C THR A 167 -2.60 11.79 -5.94
N GLN A 168 -2.81 12.30 -4.72
CA GLN A 168 -3.86 11.84 -3.77
C GLN A 168 -5.31 11.92 -4.32
N ALA A 169 -5.53 12.61 -5.42
CA ALA A 169 -6.87 12.78 -6.01
C ALA A 169 -7.53 11.47 -6.48
N GLU A 170 -6.79 10.38 -6.62
CA GLU A 170 -7.34 9.07 -7.01
C GLU A 170 -7.64 8.16 -5.81
N GLU A 171 -6.96 8.33 -4.68
CA GLU A 171 -7.28 7.60 -3.45
C GLU A 171 -8.68 7.98 -2.92
N LEU A 172 -9.00 9.27 -2.90
CA LEU A 172 -10.33 9.76 -2.48
C LEU A 172 -11.47 9.25 -3.38
N ARG A 173 -11.24 9.07 -4.68
CA ARG A 173 -12.25 8.51 -5.59
C ARG A 173 -12.41 7.00 -5.49
N ARG A 174 -11.43 6.29 -4.93
CA ARG A 174 -11.56 4.85 -4.64
C ARG A 174 -12.41 4.60 -3.39
N GLU A 175 -12.27 5.44 -2.39
CA GLU A 175 -13.06 5.34 -1.15
C GLU A 175 -14.55 5.68 -1.39
N GLU A 176 -14.84 6.60 -2.32
CA GLU A 176 -16.24 6.95 -2.69
C GLU A 176 -16.96 5.89 -3.53
N ARG A 177 -16.29 4.84 -4.02
CA ARG A 177 -16.88 3.77 -4.84
C ARG A 177 -17.06 2.44 -4.11
N LEU A 178 -16.72 2.37 -2.83
CA LEU A 178 -16.92 1.23 -1.95
C LEU A 178 -18.10 1.47 -1.01
#